data_528bde7c42c91cfd3ea7f6feb1152089
#
_entry.id   528bde7c42c91cfd3ea7f6feb1152089
#
_cell.length_a   1.000
_cell.length_b   1.000
_cell.length_c   1.000
_cell.angle_alpha   90.00
_cell.angle_beta   90.00
_cell.angle_gamma   90.00
#
_symmetry.space_group_name_H-M   'P 1'
#
loop_
_entity.id
_entity.type
_entity.pdbx_description
1 polymer ?
#
loop_
_entity_poly.entity_id
_entity_poly.type
_entity_poly.pdbx_seq_one_letter_code
_entity_poly.pdbx_strand_id
1 'polypeptide(L)'
;GELCSTRYRSSPDAGAPTRDKMLLGSVEDLRQPESVIIDRAGYYFLYPGQPLALGKTLELNDSRVRIVGIAEASAPFLTAPIMFSRYSQAIKFVGRERNQLSFVLVKRQPGVPASELCARIEERTGLQAVTAVDFAWQTVRYYIRNTGIPVNFGITIAIALIVGAVVAGQTFYIFTIENLKQFAALKAIGVTNRRIVGMILLQALSV
;
A
#
# COMPACT_ATOMS: atom_id res chain seq x y z
N GLY A 1 -19.79 -5.06 -18.95
CA GLY A 1 -20.30 -4.35 -17.77
C GLY A 1 -19.32 -3.26 -17.35
N GLU A 2 -19.71 -2.01 -17.52
CA GLU A 2 -18.91 -0.84 -17.20
C GLU A 2 -19.02 -0.56 -15.70
N LEU A 3 -18.01 -0.91 -14.93
CA LEU A 3 -17.85 -0.50 -13.54
C LEU A 3 -16.68 0.46 -13.47
N CYS A 4 -16.96 1.72 -13.14
CA CYS A 4 -15.93 2.72 -12.89
C CYS A 4 -15.70 2.85 -11.37
N SER A 5 -14.44 2.73 -10.96
CA SER A 5 -14.01 3.09 -9.61
C SER A 5 -13.48 4.51 -9.65
N THR A 6 -14.02 5.39 -8.84
CA THR A 6 -13.63 6.81 -8.77
C THR A 6 -12.31 7.03 -8.04
N ARG A 7 -11.56 6.00 -7.67
CA ARG A 7 -10.31 6.14 -6.96
C ARG A 7 -9.21 5.20 -7.47
N TYR A 8 -8.03 5.78 -7.66
CA TYR A 8 -6.76 5.12 -7.92
C TYR A 8 -6.49 3.94 -6.99
N ARG A 9 -6.01 2.83 -7.54
CA ARG A 9 -5.68 1.63 -6.80
C ARG A 9 -4.36 1.02 -7.23
N SER A 10 -3.48 0.82 -6.26
CA SER A 10 -2.13 0.28 -6.42
C SER A 10 -1.98 -1.23 -6.15
N SER A 11 -3.08 -1.98 -6.04
CA SER A 11 -3.03 -3.42 -5.82
C SER A 11 -3.51 -4.21 -7.03
N PRO A 12 -2.84 -5.28 -7.45
CA PRO A 12 -3.27 -6.12 -8.57
C PRO A 12 -4.64 -6.79 -8.37
N ASP A 13 -5.11 -6.90 -7.12
CA ASP A 13 -6.45 -7.41 -6.78
C ASP A 13 -7.55 -6.36 -6.76
N ALA A 14 -7.24 -5.17 -7.21
CA ALA A 14 -8.02 -3.96 -7.10
C ALA A 14 -9.06 -3.77 -8.19
N GLY A 15 -9.55 -4.83 -8.80
CA GLY A 15 -10.68 -4.82 -9.73
C GLY A 15 -12.00 -4.38 -9.08
N ALA A 16 -12.99 -4.04 -9.92
CA ALA A 16 -14.38 -3.93 -9.49
C ALA A 16 -14.76 -5.11 -8.57
N PRO A 17 -15.72 -4.92 -7.63
CA PRO A 17 -16.12 -6.00 -6.76
C PRO A 17 -16.55 -7.18 -7.63
N THR A 18 -15.73 -8.22 -7.62
CA THR A 18 -16.09 -9.51 -8.20
C THR A 18 -17.17 -10.14 -7.34
N ARG A 19 -18.01 -10.98 -7.91
CA ARG A 19 -19.04 -11.71 -7.15
C ARG A 19 -18.49 -12.35 -5.88
N ASP A 20 -17.26 -12.84 -5.93
CA ASP A 20 -16.58 -13.52 -4.83
C ASP A 20 -16.16 -12.58 -3.67
N LYS A 21 -16.17 -11.26 -3.89
CA LYS A 21 -15.82 -10.24 -2.88
C LYS A 21 -17.03 -9.51 -2.32
N MET A 22 -18.23 -9.86 -2.74
CA MET A 22 -19.47 -9.28 -2.20
C MET A 22 -19.78 -9.92 -0.85
N LEU A 23 -20.03 -9.08 0.16
CA LEU A 23 -20.47 -9.50 1.50
C LEU A 23 -21.99 -9.47 1.60
N LEU A 24 -22.63 -8.43 1.07
CA LEU A 24 -24.07 -8.24 1.03
C LEU A 24 -24.49 -7.60 -0.29
N GLY A 25 -25.64 -7.99 -0.82
CA GLY A 25 -26.17 -7.48 -2.09
C GLY A 25 -25.48 -8.10 -3.30
N SER A 26 -25.76 -7.56 -4.47
CA SER A 26 -25.24 -8.04 -5.75
C SER A 26 -24.70 -6.90 -6.61
N VAL A 27 -23.74 -7.20 -7.48
CA VAL A 27 -23.23 -6.23 -8.47
C VAL A 27 -24.34 -5.82 -9.44
N GLU A 28 -25.28 -6.69 -9.71
CA GLU A 28 -26.45 -6.45 -10.55
C GLU A 28 -27.36 -5.35 -9.99
N ASP A 29 -27.40 -5.16 -8.67
CA ASP A 29 -28.20 -4.12 -8.01
C ASP A 29 -27.74 -2.69 -8.36
N LEU A 30 -26.51 -2.53 -8.87
CA LEU A 30 -26.04 -1.25 -9.43
C LEU A 30 -26.81 -0.81 -10.69
N ARG A 31 -27.70 -1.64 -11.24
CA ARG A 31 -28.61 -1.22 -12.32
C ARG A 31 -29.68 -0.24 -11.84
N GLN A 32 -29.96 -0.24 -10.55
CA GLN A 32 -30.90 0.71 -9.95
C GLN A 32 -30.32 2.14 -10.03
N PRO A 33 -31.15 3.15 -10.22
CA PRO A 33 -30.69 4.54 -10.18
C PRO A 33 -30.18 4.89 -8.78
N GLU A 34 -29.24 5.82 -8.71
CA GLU A 34 -28.69 6.38 -7.46
C GLU A 34 -28.18 5.30 -6.48
N SER A 35 -27.59 4.25 -7.02
CA SER A 35 -27.11 3.09 -6.27
C SER A 35 -25.59 3.03 -6.21
N VAL A 36 -25.08 2.60 -5.05
CA VAL A 36 -23.65 2.40 -4.80
C VAL A 36 -23.40 1.11 -4.03
N ILE A 37 -22.25 0.49 -4.28
CA ILE A 37 -21.67 -0.53 -3.43
C ILE A 37 -20.52 0.13 -2.67
N ILE A 38 -20.47 -0.07 -1.36
CA ILE A 38 -19.42 0.47 -0.50
C ILE A 38 -18.51 -0.66 0.01
N ASP A 39 -17.26 -0.36 0.28
CA ASP A 39 -16.38 -1.29 0.96
C ASP A 39 -16.72 -1.40 2.45
N ARG A 40 -16.36 -2.54 3.06
CA ARG A 40 -16.63 -2.80 4.49
C ARG A 40 -16.00 -1.76 5.40
N ALA A 41 -14.76 -1.37 5.14
CA ALA A 41 -14.06 -0.37 5.93
C ALA A 41 -14.73 1.01 5.82
N GLY A 42 -15.14 1.39 4.62
CA GLY A 42 -15.87 2.62 4.37
C GLY A 42 -17.26 2.64 5.02
N TYR A 43 -17.93 1.47 5.05
CA TYR A 43 -19.21 1.38 5.75
C TYR A 43 -19.06 1.65 7.25
N TYR A 44 -18.09 1.03 7.93
CA TYR A 44 -17.85 1.28 9.35
C TYR A 44 -17.30 2.68 9.64
N PHE A 45 -16.62 3.29 8.69
CA PHE A 45 -16.21 4.68 8.80
C PHE A 45 -17.40 5.63 8.83
N LEU A 46 -18.41 5.38 7.98
CA LEU A 46 -19.63 6.21 7.92
C LEU A 46 -20.65 5.87 9.01
N TYR A 47 -20.71 4.61 9.42
CA TYR A 47 -21.70 4.10 10.39
C TYR A 47 -20.98 3.29 11.49
N PRO A 48 -20.21 3.95 12.37
CA PRO A 48 -19.47 3.26 13.42
C PRO A 48 -20.40 2.52 14.39
N GLY A 49 -20.03 1.28 14.71
CA GLY A 49 -20.77 0.45 15.66
C GLY A 49 -22.11 -0.11 15.16
N GLN A 50 -22.49 0.14 13.91
CA GLN A 50 -23.72 -0.40 13.35
C GLN A 50 -23.48 -1.69 12.57
N PRO A 51 -24.42 -2.65 12.61
CA PRO A 51 -24.32 -3.86 11.79
C PRO A 51 -24.40 -3.51 10.30
N LEU A 52 -23.78 -4.35 9.48
CA LEU A 52 -23.85 -4.21 8.03
C LEU A 52 -25.31 -4.33 7.56
N ALA A 53 -25.83 -3.31 6.91
CA ALA A 53 -27.19 -3.28 6.42
C ALA A 53 -27.27 -2.57 5.06
N LEU A 54 -28.10 -3.09 4.18
CA LEU A 54 -28.40 -2.50 2.88
C LEU A 54 -29.53 -1.46 3.00
N GLY A 55 -29.67 -0.63 1.97
CA GLY A 55 -30.77 0.34 1.86
C GLY A 55 -30.54 1.67 2.55
N LYS A 56 -29.42 1.84 3.28
CA LYS A 56 -29.07 3.15 3.84
C LYS A 56 -28.76 4.15 2.74
N THR A 57 -29.18 5.39 2.98
CA THR A 57 -28.92 6.50 2.06
C THR A 57 -27.79 7.36 2.59
N LEU A 58 -26.99 7.87 1.69
CA LEU A 58 -25.92 8.85 1.96
C LEU A 58 -25.93 9.92 0.88
N GLU A 59 -25.31 11.03 1.14
CA GLU A 59 -25.18 12.14 0.22
C GLU A 59 -23.76 12.17 -0.35
N LEU A 60 -23.67 12.20 -1.68
CA LEU A 60 -22.43 12.32 -2.42
C LEU A 60 -22.53 13.55 -3.33
N ASN A 61 -21.81 14.62 -2.99
CA ASN A 61 -21.78 15.84 -3.81
C ASN A 61 -23.18 16.29 -4.25
N ASP A 62 -24.03 16.60 -3.29
CA ASP A 62 -25.43 17.05 -3.45
C ASP A 62 -26.36 16.01 -4.13
N SER A 63 -25.89 14.78 -4.29
CA SER A 63 -26.69 13.68 -4.83
C SER A 63 -26.98 12.63 -3.76
N ARG A 64 -28.24 12.31 -3.57
CA ARG A 64 -28.62 11.23 -2.65
C ARG A 64 -28.39 9.88 -3.33
N VAL A 65 -27.68 8.99 -2.65
CA VAL A 65 -27.41 7.64 -3.14
C VAL A 65 -27.76 6.60 -2.09
N ARG A 66 -28.15 5.40 -2.54
CA ARG A 66 -28.53 4.28 -1.69
C ARG A 66 -27.48 3.19 -1.76
N ILE A 67 -27.10 2.65 -0.61
CA ILE A 67 -26.19 1.49 -0.50
C ILE A 67 -26.98 0.24 -0.87
N VAL A 68 -26.66 -0.36 -2.02
CA VAL A 68 -27.28 -1.60 -2.52
C VAL A 68 -26.39 -2.83 -2.34
N GLY A 69 -25.13 -2.61 -1.96
CA GLY A 69 -24.21 -3.71 -1.71
C GLY A 69 -23.04 -3.30 -0.84
N ILE A 70 -22.46 -4.28 -0.17
CA ILE A 70 -21.23 -4.14 0.62
C ILE A 70 -20.22 -5.17 0.12
N ALA A 71 -19.02 -4.73 -0.19
CA ALA A 71 -17.96 -5.58 -0.73
C ALA A 71 -16.70 -5.54 0.13
N GLU A 72 -15.90 -6.59 0.03
CA GLU A 72 -14.54 -6.57 0.58
C GLU A 72 -13.61 -5.91 -0.44
N ALA A 73 -13.03 -4.79 -0.09
CA ALA A 73 -11.99 -4.14 -0.88
C ALA A 73 -10.75 -3.90 -0.03
N SER A 74 -9.56 -4.02 -0.63
CA SER A 74 -8.32 -3.70 0.09
C SER A 74 -8.31 -2.23 0.44
N ALA A 75 -8.11 -1.91 1.70
CA ALA A 75 -7.99 -0.53 2.16
C ALA A 75 -6.81 0.16 1.45
N PRO A 76 -7.00 1.31 0.83
CA PRO A 76 -5.88 2.12 0.34
C PRO A 76 -5.09 2.67 1.53
N PHE A 77 -3.86 3.11 1.29
CA PHE A 77 -2.99 3.71 2.31
C PHE A 77 -3.66 4.91 3.03
N LEU A 78 -4.53 5.63 2.34
CA LEU A 78 -5.40 6.64 2.93
C LEU A 78 -6.79 6.00 3.14
N THR A 79 -7.21 5.93 4.39
CA THR A 79 -8.51 5.43 4.82
C THR A 79 -9.63 6.36 4.36
N ALA A 80 -10.08 6.19 3.16
CA ALA A 80 -11.27 6.84 2.67
C ALA A 80 -12.20 5.78 2.11
N PRO A 81 -13.54 5.90 2.26
CA PRO A 81 -14.49 4.94 1.74
C PRO A 81 -14.28 4.70 0.25
N ILE A 82 -14.23 3.45 -0.17
CA ILE A 82 -14.24 3.08 -1.59
C ILE A 82 -15.68 2.82 -1.98
N MET A 83 -16.15 3.51 -3.00
CA MET A 83 -17.49 3.33 -3.52
C MET A 83 -17.43 2.92 -4.98
N PHE A 84 -18.27 1.96 -5.34
CA PHE A 84 -18.44 1.48 -6.71
C PHE A 84 -19.82 1.86 -7.21
N SER A 85 -19.88 2.40 -8.40
CA SER A 85 -21.13 2.73 -9.07
C SER A 85 -20.99 2.48 -10.56
N ARG A 86 -22.09 2.51 -11.29
CA ARG A 86 -22.02 2.50 -12.78
C ARG A 86 -21.41 3.81 -13.26
N TYR A 87 -20.63 3.74 -14.32
CA TYR A 87 -19.95 4.91 -14.89
C TYR A 87 -20.93 6.05 -15.20
N SER A 88 -22.08 5.74 -15.79
CA SER A 88 -23.13 6.71 -16.13
C SER A 88 -23.72 7.45 -14.91
N GLN A 89 -23.66 6.83 -13.73
CA GLN A 89 -24.10 7.44 -12.47
C GLN A 89 -22.93 8.12 -11.75
N ALA A 90 -21.75 7.50 -11.79
CA ALA A 90 -20.55 8.04 -11.16
C ALA A 90 -20.20 9.44 -11.66
N ILE A 91 -20.43 9.73 -12.94
CA ILE A 91 -20.23 11.07 -13.53
C ILE A 91 -21.09 12.13 -12.83
N LYS A 92 -22.29 11.77 -12.36
CA LYS A 92 -23.20 12.70 -11.66
C LYS A 92 -22.71 13.01 -10.24
N PHE A 93 -22.02 12.04 -9.60
CA PHE A 93 -21.51 12.18 -8.23
C PHE A 93 -20.16 12.86 -8.17
N VAL A 94 -19.42 12.86 -9.27
CA VAL A 94 -18.12 13.56 -9.40
C VAL A 94 -18.39 14.95 -9.98
N GLY A 95 -17.94 16.00 -9.30
CA GLY A 95 -18.13 17.37 -9.76
C GLY A 95 -17.66 17.58 -11.20
N ARG A 96 -18.26 18.52 -11.90
CA ARG A 96 -18.04 18.81 -13.34
C ARG A 96 -16.56 18.97 -13.73
N GLU A 97 -15.72 19.40 -12.81
CA GLU A 97 -14.27 19.58 -13.01
C GLU A 97 -13.50 18.24 -13.14
N ARG A 98 -14.09 17.12 -12.74
CA ARG A 98 -13.48 15.78 -12.79
C ARG A 98 -14.18 14.82 -13.76
N ASN A 99 -14.88 15.35 -14.75
CA ASN A 99 -15.54 14.53 -15.76
C ASN A 99 -14.55 13.90 -16.75
N GLN A 100 -13.51 13.26 -16.23
CA GLN A 100 -12.48 12.56 -16.99
C GLN A 100 -12.37 11.13 -16.52
N LEU A 101 -12.29 10.22 -17.48
CA LEU A 101 -12.03 8.82 -17.24
C LEU A 101 -10.52 8.65 -16.96
N SER A 102 -10.15 8.39 -15.70
CA SER A 102 -8.75 8.28 -15.31
C SER A 102 -8.11 6.98 -15.81
N PHE A 103 -8.85 5.87 -15.77
CA PHE A 103 -8.35 4.55 -16.14
C PHE A 103 -9.45 3.68 -16.74
N VAL A 104 -9.08 2.86 -17.72
CA VAL A 104 -9.90 1.79 -18.27
C VAL A 104 -9.28 0.45 -17.90
N LEU A 105 -10.01 -0.39 -17.19
CA LEU A 105 -9.57 -1.73 -16.84
C LEU A 105 -9.99 -2.72 -17.91
N VAL A 106 -9.01 -3.42 -18.48
CA VAL A 106 -9.22 -4.41 -19.52
C VAL A 106 -8.96 -5.81 -18.97
N LYS A 107 -9.93 -6.71 -19.10
CA LYS A 107 -9.76 -8.12 -18.75
C LYS A 107 -9.28 -8.88 -19.99
N ARG A 108 -8.09 -9.50 -19.91
CA ARG A 108 -7.56 -10.33 -21.00
C ARG A 108 -8.32 -11.65 -21.13
N GLN A 109 -8.40 -12.16 -22.34
CA GLN A 109 -8.87 -13.51 -22.59
C GLN A 109 -7.79 -14.55 -22.19
N PRO A 110 -8.19 -15.77 -21.76
CA PRO A 110 -7.23 -16.84 -21.51
C PRO A 110 -6.36 -17.10 -22.76
N GLY A 111 -5.05 -17.27 -22.55
CA GLY A 111 -4.11 -17.59 -23.63
C GLY A 111 -3.42 -16.37 -24.27
N VAL A 112 -3.88 -15.13 -24.05
CA VAL A 112 -3.21 -13.92 -24.57
C VAL A 112 -2.24 -13.36 -23.53
N PRO A 113 -0.94 -13.17 -23.84
CA PRO A 113 0.01 -12.51 -22.95
C PRO A 113 -0.41 -11.07 -22.65
N ALA A 114 -0.25 -10.61 -21.39
CA ALA A 114 -0.65 -9.26 -21.01
C ALA A 114 0.16 -8.18 -21.76
N SER A 115 1.45 -8.41 -21.98
CA SER A 115 2.34 -7.51 -22.72
C SER A 115 1.92 -7.33 -24.18
N GLU A 116 1.53 -8.41 -24.84
CA GLU A 116 1.03 -8.37 -26.23
C GLU A 116 -0.28 -7.60 -26.34
N LEU A 117 -1.18 -7.80 -25.38
CA LEU A 117 -2.44 -7.06 -25.32
C LEU A 117 -2.19 -5.56 -25.12
N CYS A 118 -1.26 -5.19 -24.22
CA CYS A 118 -0.88 -3.78 -24.01
C CYS A 118 -0.35 -3.15 -25.29
N ALA A 119 0.60 -3.79 -25.98
CA ALA A 119 1.15 -3.28 -27.25
C ALA A 119 0.06 -3.08 -28.31
N ARG A 120 -0.88 -4.04 -28.42
CA ARG A 120 -2.00 -3.95 -29.38
C ARG A 120 -2.97 -2.80 -29.05
N ILE A 121 -3.21 -2.53 -27.76
CA ILE A 121 -4.06 -1.42 -27.33
C ILE A 121 -3.36 -0.09 -27.65
N GLU A 122 -2.09 0.05 -27.34
CA GLU A 122 -1.30 1.26 -27.64
C GLU A 122 -1.29 1.56 -29.13
N GLU A 123 -1.03 0.56 -29.96
CA GLU A 123 -1.01 0.69 -31.42
C GLU A 123 -2.37 1.15 -31.99
N ARG A 124 -3.47 0.63 -31.47
CA ARG A 124 -4.82 0.92 -31.98
C ARG A 124 -5.44 2.20 -31.44
N THR A 125 -5.12 2.59 -30.24
CA THR A 125 -5.81 3.69 -29.55
C THR A 125 -4.92 4.89 -29.30
N GLY A 126 -3.60 4.75 -29.38
CA GLY A 126 -2.64 5.78 -28.99
C GLY A 126 -2.61 6.05 -27.48
N LEU A 127 -3.34 5.26 -26.68
CA LEU A 127 -3.39 5.40 -25.22
C LEU A 127 -2.35 4.49 -24.58
N GLN A 128 -1.73 4.94 -23.49
CA GLN A 128 -0.80 4.13 -22.73
C GLN A 128 -1.51 2.92 -22.10
N ALA A 129 -1.03 1.72 -22.37
CA ALA A 129 -1.51 0.51 -21.77
C ALA A 129 -0.39 -0.16 -20.96
N VAL A 130 -0.65 -0.45 -19.71
CA VAL A 130 0.35 -1.03 -18.79
C VAL A 130 -0.22 -2.26 -18.11
N THR A 131 0.64 -3.23 -17.83
CA THR A 131 0.22 -4.38 -17.03
C THR A 131 -0.02 -3.96 -15.56
N ALA A 132 -0.78 -4.75 -14.81
CA ALA A 132 -1.04 -4.46 -13.39
C ALA A 132 0.26 -4.38 -12.58
N VAL A 133 1.26 -5.18 -12.93
CA VAL A 133 2.58 -5.19 -12.26
C VAL A 133 3.36 -3.92 -12.58
N ASP A 134 3.44 -3.54 -13.85
CA ASP A 134 4.15 -2.33 -14.28
C ASP A 134 3.50 -1.07 -13.69
N PHE A 135 2.18 -1.06 -13.63
CA PHE A 135 1.42 0.03 -13.02
C PHE A 135 1.71 0.16 -11.52
N ALA A 136 1.78 -0.97 -10.79
CA ALA A 136 2.16 -0.97 -9.39
C ALA A 136 3.58 -0.42 -9.19
N TRP A 137 4.55 -0.85 -10.01
CA TRP A 137 5.91 -0.32 -9.96
C TRP A 137 6.02 1.15 -10.36
N GLN A 138 5.23 1.59 -11.33
CA GLN A 138 5.15 3.00 -11.71
C GLN A 138 4.68 3.86 -10.54
N THR A 139 3.68 3.38 -9.80
CA THR A 139 3.17 4.04 -8.60
C THR A 139 4.22 4.11 -7.50
N VAL A 140 4.88 3.00 -7.18
CA VAL A 140 5.96 2.97 -6.18
C VAL A 140 7.07 3.95 -6.56
N ARG A 141 7.48 3.96 -7.82
CA ARG A 141 8.51 4.89 -8.33
C ARG A 141 8.08 6.35 -8.22
N TYR A 142 6.80 6.63 -8.49
CA TYR A 142 6.24 7.97 -8.31
C TYR A 142 6.32 8.42 -6.85
N TYR A 143 5.91 7.59 -5.90
CA TYR A 143 5.99 7.91 -4.49
C TYR A 143 7.43 8.07 -4.00
N ILE A 144 8.34 7.21 -4.43
CA ILE A 144 9.77 7.32 -4.08
C ILE A 144 10.36 8.65 -4.57
N ARG A 145 10.00 9.11 -5.76
CA ARG A 145 10.58 10.32 -6.35
C ARG A 145 9.90 11.61 -5.90
N ASN A 146 8.59 11.58 -5.70
CA ASN A 146 7.80 12.80 -5.53
C ASN A 146 7.29 13.01 -4.10
N THR A 147 7.55 12.08 -3.18
CA THR A 147 7.17 12.24 -1.77
C THR A 147 8.41 12.25 -0.89
N GLY A 148 8.38 13.06 0.18
CA GLY A 148 9.46 13.08 1.18
C GLY A 148 9.50 11.82 2.08
N ILE A 149 8.59 10.86 1.89
CA ILE A 149 8.46 9.67 2.74
C ILE A 149 9.77 8.85 2.78
N PRO A 150 10.38 8.45 1.64
CA PRO A 150 11.61 7.68 1.68
C PRO A 150 12.80 8.44 2.28
N VAL A 151 12.86 9.76 2.06
CA VAL A 151 13.90 10.62 2.64
C VAL A 151 13.77 10.65 4.16
N ASN A 152 12.55 10.80 4.68
CA ASN A 152 12.29 10.83 6.12
C ASN A 152 12.63 9.50 6.79
N PHE A 153 12.25 8.37 6.19
CA PHE A 153 12.66 7.04 6.65
C PHE A 153 14.18 6.84 6.58
N GLY A 154 14.82 7.31 5.51
CA GLY A 154 16.28 7.25 5.34
C GLY A 154 17.02 8.00 6.45
N ILE A 155 16.58 9.21 6.78
CA ILE A 155 17.14 10.02 7.87
C ILE A 155 16.95 9.29 9.21
N THR A 156 15.76 8.76 9.49
CA THR A 156 15.48 8.03 10.74
C THR A 156 16.37 6.80 10.89
N ILE A 157 16.55 6.02 9.84
CA ILE A 157 17.43 4.84 9.83
C ILE A 157 18.90 5.27 10.05
N ALA A 158 19.35 6.33 9.38
CA ALA A 158 20.72 6.82 9.55
C ALA A 158 20.99 7.28 11.01
N ILE A 159 20.07 8.03 11.61
CA ILE A 159 20.17 8.45 13.01
C ILE A 159 20.17 7.23 13.94
N ALA A 160 19.28 6.26 13.73
CA ALA A 160 19.21 5.05 14.53
C ALA A 160 20.52 4.24 14.47
N LEU A 161 21.11 4.11 13.30
CA LEU A 161 22.41 3.44 13.13
C LEU A 161 23.54 4.19 13.86
N ILE A 162 23.59 5.52 13.77
CA ILE A 162 24.61 6.32 14.45
C ILE A 162 24.45 6.17 15.97
N VAL A 163 23.25 6.33 16.50
CA VAL A 163 22.98 6.20 17.94
C VAL A 163 23.31 4.78 18.42
N GLY A 164 22.85 3.75 17.69
CA GLY A 164 23.16 2.36 18.01
C GLY A 164 24.66 2.08 18.04
N ALA A 165 25.41 2.58 17.05
CA ALA A 165 26.87 2.42 17.01
C ALA A 165 27.57 3.14 18.18
N VAL A 166 27.14 4.34 18.54
CA VAL A 166 27.68 5.11 19.68
C VAL A 166 27.43 4.37 20.99
N VAL A 167 26.19 3.93 21.22
CA VAL A 167 25.83 3.20 22.45
C VAL A 167 26.60 1.88 22.56
N ALA A 168 26.65 1.10 21.48
CA ALA A 168 27.44 -0.13 21.45
C ALA A 168 28.92 0.15 21.70
N GLY A 169 29.50 1.14 21.04
CA GLY A 169 30.88 1.56 21.22
C GLY A 169 31.20 1.96 22.66
N GLN A 170 30.31 2.72 23.31
CA GLN A 170 30.44 3.13 24.71
C GLN A 170 30.38 1.92 25.65
N THR A 171 29.47 0.99 25.41
CA THR A 171 29.34 -0.25 26.22
C THR A 171 30.61 -1.08 26.14
N PHE A 172 31.16 -1.27 24.93
CA PHE A 172 32.40 -2.01 24.74
C PHE A 172 33.60 -1.27 25.32
N TYR A 173 33.62 0.06 25.27
CA TYR A 173 34.68 0.84 25.90
C TYR A 173 34.70 0.64 27.41
N ILE A 174 33.56 0.75 28.07
CA ILE A 174 33.43 0.51 29.52
C ILE A 174 33.85 -0.92 29.88
N PHE A 175 33.32 -1.91 29.17
CA PHE A 175 33.68 -3.31 29.34
C PHE A 175 35.22 -3.54 29.23
N THR A 176 35.84 -2.92 28.25
CA THR A 176 37.31 -3.05 28.05
C THR A 176 38.09 -2.45 29.21
N ILE A 177 37.66 -1.28 29.75
CA ILE A 177 38.32 -0.65 30.87
C ILE A 177 38.18 -1.48 32.15
N GLU A 178 36.97 -1.99 32.43
CA GLU A 178 36.73 -2.82 33.60
C GLU A 178 37.54 -4.11 33.60
N ASN A 179 37.77 -4.70 32.42
CA ASN A 179 38.55 -5.93 32.23
C ASN A 179 40.02 -5.69 31.87
N LEU A 180 40.51 -4.45 31.94
CA LEU A 180 41.86 -4.09 31.51
C LEU A 180 42.94 -4.90 32.21
N LYS A 181 42.80 -5.19 33.52
CA LYS A 181 43.73 -6.02 34.30
C LYS A 181 43.82 -7.45 33.77
N GLN A 182 42.72 -8.02 33.33
CA GLN A 182 42.67 -9.38 32.76
C GLN A 182 43.32 -9.42 31.38
N PHE A 183 43.10 -8.40 30.53
CA PHE A 183 43.75 -8.29 29.25
C PHE A 183 45.26 -8.05 29.38
N ALA A 184 45.69 -7.30 30.40
CA ALA A 184 47.10 -7.09 30.71
C ALA A 184 47.79 -8.42 31.14
N ALA A 185 47.13 -9.23 31.95
CA ALA A 185 47.62 -10.56 32.34
C ALA A 185 47.76 -11.49 31.12
N LEU A 186 46.77 -11.52 30.21
CA LEU A 186 46.84 -12.29 28.97
C LEU A 186 47.98 -11.83 28.09
N LYS A 187 48.29 -10.54 28.03
CA LYS A 187 49.42 -9.99 27.30
C LYS A 187 50.76 -10.35 27.92
N ALA A 188 50.85 -10.41 29.25
CA ALA A 188 52.07 -10.84 29.97
C ALA A 188 52.43 -12.31 29.70
N ILE A 189 51.44 -13.15 29.43
CA ILE A 189 51.60 -14.57 29.06
C ILE A 189 51.97 -14.73 27.56
N GLY A 190 52.00 -13.59 26.77
CA GLY A 190 52.43 -13.62 25.38
C GLY A 190 51.28 -13.65 24.35
N VAL A 191 50.00 -13.40 24.74
CA VAL A 191 48.87 -13.30 23.81
C VAL A 191 49.02 -12.02 22.98
N THR A 192 48.96 -12.15 21.66
CA THR A 192 49.08 -11.01 20.74
C THR A 192 47.84 -10.11 20.75
N ASN A 193 48.02 -8.79 20.52
CA ASN A 193 46.93 -7.82 20.48
C ASN A 193 45.81 -8.22 19.50
N ARG A 194 46.16 -8.84 18.36
CA ARG A 194 45.16 -9.30 17.37
C ARG A 194 44.22 -10.36 17.93
N ARG A 195 44.74 -11.28 18.78
CA ARG A 195 43.90 -12.30 19.43
C ARG A 195 42.99 -11.69 20.49
N ILE A 196 43.49 -10.73 21.28
CA ILE A 196 42.67 -10.01 22.29
C ILE A 196 41.55 -9.26 21.63
N VAL A 197 41.82 -8.48 20.57
CA VAL A 197 40.81 -7.77 19.79
C VAL A 197 39.79 -8.73 19.13
N GLY A 198 40.29 -9.87 18.60
CA GLY A 198 39.41 -10.90 18.06
C GLY A 198 38.47 -11.51 19.10
N MET A 199 38.91 -11.74 20.32
CA MET A 199 38.06 -12.22 21.43
C MET A 199 36.99 -11.19 21.80
N ILE A 200 37.34 -9.89 21.89
CA ILE A 200 36.39 -8.83 22.19
C ILE A 200 35.33 -8.71 21.08
N LEU A 201 35.76 -8.78 19.80
CA LEU A 201 34.80 -8.73 18.67
C LEU A 201 33.89 -9.95 18.62
N LEU A 202 34.43 -11.16 18.93
CA LEU A 202 33.63 -12.39 18.98
C LEU A 202 32.59 -12.33 20.10
N GLN A 203 32.96 -11.75 21.24
CA GLN A 203 32.05 -11.54 22.36
C GLN A 203 30.99 -10.49 22.03
N ALA A 204 31.36 -9.45 21.27
CA ALA A 204 30.41 -8.46 20.77
C ALA A 204 29.37 -9.03 19.82
N LEU A 205 29.74 -10.07 19.07
CA LEU A 205 28.84 -10.71 18.10
C LEU A 205 27.89 -11.73 18.76
N SER A 206 28.23 -12.20 19.96
CA SER A 206 27.45 -13.22 20.70
C SER A 206 26.40 -12.65 21.65
N VAL A 207 26.38 -11.36 21.83
CA VAL A 207 25.42 -10.59 22.63
C VAL A 207 24.42 -9.89 21.73
#